data_3ac378e89ff25e6915247bacdd5dbda0
#
_entry.id   3ac378e89ff25e6915247bacdd5dbda0
#
_cell.length_a   1.000
_cell.length_b   1.000
_cell.length_c   1.000
_cell.angle_alpha   90.00
_cell.angle_beta   90.00
_cell.angle_gamma   90.00
#
_symmetry.space_group_name_H-M   'P 1'
#
loop_
_entity.id
_entity.type
_entity.pdbx_description
1 polymer ?
#
loop_
_entity_poly.entity_id
_entity_poly.type
_entity_poly.pdbx_seq_one_letter_code
_entity_poly.pdbx_strand_id
1 'polypeptide(L)'
;MLFRSVRKLLASADGLIENFKPGTLEKWGMSPEELHKINPKLIIVRVSGFGQTGPSANRPGFASIGEAMGGIRFINGFPNTPPPRFGISLGDTLTAMFAVEGFLMALFEREKNNGKGQIVDAAITESCFSMLESTLTE
;
A
#
# COMPACT_ATOMS: atom_id res chain seq x y z
N MET A 1 -6.75 6.95 24.98
CA MET A 1 -5.36 7.10 25.49
C MET A 1 -4.32 6.68 24.45
N LEU A 2 -4.48 5.54 23.78
CA LEU A 2 -3.54 5.00 22.78
C LEU A 2 -3.23 5.98 21.64
N PHE A 3 -4.24 6.56 21.01
CA PHE A 3 -4.06 7.50 19.89
C PHE A 3 -3.34 8.81 20.27
N ARG A 4 -3.39 9.23 21.53
CA ARG A 4 -2.63 10.40 22.00
C ARG A 4 -1.11 10.15 21.94
N SER A 5 -0.67 8.95 22.30
CA SER A 5 0.75 8.56 22.23
C SER A 5 1.23 8.44 20.79
N VAL A 6 0.43 7.82 19.92
CA VAL A 6 0.74 7.71 18.49
C VAL A 6 0.89 9.10 17.86
N ARG A 7 -0.05 10.03 18.10
CA ARG A 7 0.05 11.41 17.59
C ARG A 7 1.31 12.15 18.06
N LYS A 8 1.75 11.90 19.31
CA LYS A 8 3.00 12.49 19.80
C LYS A 8 4.23 11.95 19.07
N LEU A 9 4.26 10.66 18.78
CA LEU A 9 5.34 10.04 18.01
C LEU A 9 5.36 10.57 16.57
N LEU A 10 4.20 10.68 15.93
CA LEU A 10 4.08 11.15 14.56
C LEU A 10 4.44 12.63 14.39
N ALA A 11 4.40 13.43 15.45
CA ALA A 11 4.80 14.85 15.39
C ALA A 11 6.28 15.04 15.00
N SER A 12 7.13 14.03 15.21
CA SER A 12 8.57 14.09 14.88
C SER A 12 9.02 12.94 13.95
N ALA A 13 8.10 12.10 13.50
CA ALA A 13 8.42 10.99 12.60
C ALA A 13 8.59 11.48 11.16
N ASP A 14 9.43 10.81 10.39
CA ASP A 14 9.53 11.02 8.94
C ASP A 14 8.46 10.30 8.17
N GLY A 15 8.00 9.15 8.65
CA GLY A 15 7.00 8.35 7.98
C GLY A 15 6.09 7.58 8.92
N LEU A 16 4.90 7.28 8.43
CA LEU A 16 3.94 6.33 8.98
C LEU A 16 3.66 5.28 7.93
N ILE A 17 3.82 4.01 8.29
CA ILE A 17 3.40 2.89 7.45
C ILE A 17 2.22 2.22 8.14
N GLU A 18 1.13 2.01 7.42
CA GLU A 18 -0.06 1.33 7.91
C GLU A 18 -0.59 0.33 6.87
N ASN A 19 -1.20 -0.74 7.33
CA ASN A 19 -1.82 -1.75 6.49
C ASN A 19 -3.23 -2.14 6.99
N PHE A 20 -3.94 -1.19 7.57
CA PHE A 20 -5.31 -1.38 7.99
C PHE A 20 -6.27 -1.33 6.80
N LYS A 21 -7.47 -1.86 7.01
CA LYS A 21 -8.55 -1.68 6.03
C LYS A 21 -8.79 -0.18 5.79
N PRO A 22 -8.97 0.27 4.53
CA PRO A 22 -9.29 1.66 4.21
C PRO A 22 -10.42 2.23 5.08
N GLY A 23 -10.26 3.47 5.51
CA GLY A 23 -11.17 4.14 6.43
C GLY A 23 -10.94 3.86 7.93
N THR A 24 -9.99 2.98 8.30
CA THR A 24 -9.72 2.67 9.71
C THR A 24 -9.02 3.82 10.43
N LEU A 25 -7.99 4.42 9.83
CA LEU A 25 -7.32 5.59 10.38
C LEU A 25 -8.28 6.78 10.52
N GLU A 26 -9.13 6.98 9.54
CA GLU A 26 -10.17 8.02 9.54
C GLU A 26 -11.13 7.84 10.72
N LYS A 27 -11.61 6.63 10.98
CA LYS A 27 -12.48 6.30 12.14
C LYS A 27 -11.79 6.58 13.47
N TRP A 28 -10.47 6.50 13.53
CA TRP A 28 -9.70 6.81 14.73
C TRP A 28 -9.33 8.28 14.84
N GLY A 29 -9.83 9.13 13.93
CA GLY A 29 -9.50 10.55 13.86
C GLY A 29 -8.04 10.81 13.48
N MET A 30 -7.43 9.89 12.75
CA MET A 30 -6.05 9.96 12.26
C MET A 30 -6.02 9.90 10.74
N SER A 31 -6.97 10.57 10.08
CA SER A 31 -6.92 10.70 8.62
C SER A 31 -5.61 11.37 8.19
N PRO A 32 -5.15 11.17 6.96
CA PRO A 32 -3.96 11.84 6.44
C PRO A 32 -4.00 13.36 6.63
N GLU A 33 -5.16 13.99 6.44
CA GLU A 33 -5.34 15.43 6.63
C GLU A 33 -5.13 15.83 8.09
N GLU A 34 -5.66 15.06 9.06
CA GLU A 34 -5.46 15.30 10.48
C GLU A 34 -4.01 15.09 10.91
N LEU A 35 -3.35 14.08 10.32
CA LEU A 35 -1.94 13.80 10.57
C LEU A 35 -1.04 14.90 9.98
N HIS A 36 -1.34 15.41 8.80
CA HIS A 36 -0.60 16.52 8.20
C HIS A 36 -0.79 17.84 8.93
N LYS A 37 -1.89 18.04 9.68
CA LYS A 37 -2.01 19.20 10.61
C LYS A 37 -1.02 19.09 11.78
N ILE A 38 -0.70 17.87 12.22
CA ILE A 38 0.27 17.62 13.30
C ILE A 38 1.70 17.72 12.77
N ASN A 39 1.95 17.09 11.63
CA ASN A 39 3.26 17.04 10.97
C ASN A 39 3.11 17.18 9.45
N PRO A 40 3.21 18.38 8.91
CA PRO A 40 3.10 18.60 7.45
C PRO A 40 4.16 17.88 6.60
N LYS A 41 5.24 17.41 7.25
CA LYS A 41 6.35 16.69 6.58
C LYS A 41 6.17 15.18 6.55
N LEU A 42 5.16 14.66 7.25
CA LEU A 42 4.95 13.22 7.40
C LEU A 42 4.63 12.57 6.05
N ILE A 43 5.37 11.52 5.73
CA ILE A 43 5.05 10.66 4.60
C ILE A 43 4.19 9.51 5.14
N ILE A 44 3.03 9.29 4.52
CA ILE A 44 2.06 8.28 4.97
C ILE A 44 1.97 7.19 3.89
N VAL A 45 2.51 6.02 4.20
CA VAL A 45 2.42 4.84 3.33
C VAL A 45 1.23 4.00 3.76
N ARG A 46 0.31 3.79 2.86
CA ARG A 46 -0.93 3.04 3.09
C ARG A 46 -0.93 1.78 2.22
N VAL A 47 -0.80 0.63 2.86
CA VAL A 47 -0.79 -0.67 2.18
C VAL A 47 -2.18 -1.31 2.32
N SER A 48 -2.76 -1.74 1.21
CA SER A 48 -4.06 -2.41 1.24
C SER A 48 -4.23 -3.42 0.09
N GLY A 49 -5.31 -4.18 0.09
CA GLY A 49 -5.57 -5.17 -0.96
C GLY A 49 -5.81 -4.55 -2.33
N PHE A 50 -6.57 -3.43 -2.38
CA PHE A 50 -7.08 -2.82 -3.61
C PHE A 50 -6.84 -1.31 -3.71
N GLY A 51 -5.98 -0.74 -2.87
CA GLY A 51 -5.77 0.70 -2.78
C GLY A 51 -6.80 1.40 -1.90
N GLN A 52 -6.57 2.69 -1.66
CA GLN A 52 -7.42 3.53 -0.81
C GLN A 52 -8.65 4.07 -1.56
N THR A 53 -8.63 4.03 -2.89
CA THR A 53 -9.67 4.57 -3.77
C THR A 53 -10.16 3.51 -4.76
N GLY A 54 -11.20 3.85 -5.52
CA GLY A 54 -11.75 2.96 -6.54
C GLY A 54 -12.85 2.02 -6.03
N PRO A 55 -13.48 1.27 -6.93
CA PRO A 55 -14.69 0.50 -6.63
C PRO A 55 -14.46 -0.69 -5.71
N SER A 56 -13.22 -1.17 -5.61
CA SER A 56 -12.85 -2.32 -4.77
C SER A 56 -12.17 -1.94 -3.45
N ALA A 57 -11.93 -0.66 -3.17
CA ALA A 57 -11.19 -0.21 -1.99
C ALA A 57 -11.76 -0.74 -0.66
N ASN A 58 -13.07 -0.90 -0.56
CA ASN A 58 -13.75 -1.40 0.65
C ASN A 58 -13.80 -2.94 0.74
N ARG A 59 -13.34 -3.66 -0.28
CA ARG A 59 -13.34 -5.13 -0.28
C ARG A 59 -12.20 -5.65 0.62
N PRO A 60 -12.40 -6.79 1.28
CA PRO A 60 -11.30 -7.45 1.98
C PRO A 60 -10.27 -7.93 0.95
N GLY A 61 -8.99 -7.66 1.23
CA GLY A 61 -7.88 -8.09 0.38
C GLY A 61 -6.69 -8.49 1.22
N PHE A 62 -6.02 -9.55 0.79
CA PHE A 62 -4.75 -10.04 1.34
C PHE A 62 -3.97 -10.75 0.21
N ALA A 63 -2.72 -11.13 0.43
CA ALA A 63 -1.81 -11.63 -0.61
C ALA A 63 -2.44 -12.57 -1.63
N SER A 64 -3.10 -13.65 -1.19
CA SER A 64 -3.70 -14.63 -2.10
C SER A 64 -4.81 -14.07 -3.00
N ILE A 65 -5.58 -13.09 -2.50
CA ILE A 65 -6.60 -12.39 -3.29
C ILE A 65 -5.92 -11.44 -4.28
N GLY A 66 -4.94 -10.67 -3.83
CA GLY A 66 -4.18 -9.76 -4.67
C GLY A 66 -3.44 -10.50 -5.80
N GLU A 67 -2.82 -11.63 -5.49
CA GLU A 67 -2.17 -12.50 -6.48
C GLU A 67 -3.16 -13.02 -7.54
N ALA A 68 -4.36 -13.43 -7.11
CA ALA A 68 -5.39 -13.94 -8.02
C ALA A 68 -5.99 -12.83 -8.89
N MET A 69 -6.36 -11.70 -8.26
CA MET A 69 -6.98 -10.56 -8.94
C MET A 69 -5.97 -9.78 -9.80
N GLY A 70 -4.71 -9.71 -9.36
CA GLY A 70 -3.61 -9.12 -10.12
C GLY A 70 -3.07 -10.00 -11.24
N GLY A 71 -3.57 -11.24 -11.40
CA GLY A 71 -3.29 -12.09 -12.56
C GLY A 71 -2.06 -13.00 -12.44
N ILE A 72 -1.12 -12.76 -11.52
CA ILE A 72 0.12 -13.55 -11.46
C ILE A 72 -0.11 -15.04 -11.15
N ARG A 73 -1.25 -15.40 -10.54
CA ARG A 73 -1.61 -16.80 -10.34
C ARG A 73 -2.06 -17.48 -11.64
N PHE A 74 -2.66 -16.72 -12.56
CA PHE A 74 -3.10 -17.27 -13.83
C PHE A 74 -1.93 -17.78 -14.70
N ILE A 75 -0.81 -17.07 -14.65
CA ILE A 75 0.41 -17.45 -15.40
C ILE A 75 1.27 -18.49 -14.69
N ASN A 76 0.86 -18.94 -13.49
CA ASN A 76 1.60 -19.92 -12.71
C ASN A 76 0.91 -21.30 -12.77
N GLY A 77 1.66 -22.36 -13.06
CA GLY A 77 1.19 -23.74 -13.08
C GLY A 77 1.14 -24.35 -14.46
N PHE A 78 0.37 -25.42 -14.59
CA PHE A 78 0.23 -26.17 -15.83
C PHE A 78 -1.15 -25.96 -16.46
N PRO A 79 -1.28 -26.09 -17.80
CA PRO A 79 -2.58 -26.05 -18.47
C PRO A 79 -3.56 -27.07 -17.86
N ASN A 80 -4.83 -26.68 -17.78
CA ASN A 80 -5.92 -27.52 -17.27
C ASN A 80 -5.85 -27.92 -15.78
N THR A 81 -5.03 -27.23 -14.99
CA THR A 81 -5.02 -27.37 -13.54
C THR A 81 -5.41 -26.06 -12.87
N PRO A 82 -6.02 -26.10 -11.67
CA PRO A 82 -6.25 -24.86 -10.93
C PRO A 82 -4.92 -24.14 -10.67
N PRO A 83 -4.84 -22.81 -10.89
CA PRO A 83 -3.62 -22.04 -10.63
C PRO A 83 -3.13 -22.22 -9.18
N PRO A 84 -1.91 -22.73 -8.96
CA PRO A 84 -1.40 -22.95 -7.63
C PRO A 84 -1.07 -21.64 -6.92
N ARG A 85 -1.07 -21.68 -5.60
CA ARG A 85 -0.54 -20.59 -4.77
C ARG A 85 0.99 -20.61 -4.81
N PHE A 86 1.62 -19.44 -4.79
CA PHE A 86 3.05 -19.35 -4.51
C PHE A 86 3.34 -19.84 -3.07
N GLY A 87 4.47 -20.51 -2.87
CA GLY A 87 4.88 -21.05 -1.57
C GLY A 87 5.33 -19.99 -0.56
N ILE A 88 5.35 -18.71 -0.97
CA ILE A 88 5.73 -17.53 -0.19
C ILE A 88 4.64 -16.46 -0.29
N SER A 89 4.71 -15.43 0.55
CA SER A 89 3.83 -14.25 0.49
C SER A 89 4.30 -13.29 -0.62
N LEU A 90 4.22 -13.73 -1.87
CA LEU A 90 4.77 -12.99 -3.01
C LEU A 90 4.09 -11.64 -3.17
N GLY A 91 2.75 -11.59 -3.14
CA GLY A 91 1.99 -10.34 -3.26
C GLY A 91 2.34 -9.33 -2.17
N ASP A 92 2.48 -9.78 -0.93
CA ASP A 92 2.87 -8.89 0.18
C ASP A 92 4.30 -8.37 0.01
N THR A 93 5.23 -9.24 -0.43
CA THR A 93 6.63 -8.87 -0.65
C THR A 93 6.75 -7.84 -1.77
N LEU A 94 6.09 -8.04 -2.90
CA LEU A 94 6.07 -7.10 -4.02
C LEU A 94 5.51 -5.74 -3.56
N THR A 95 4.40 -5.75 -2.83
CA THR A 95 3.79 -4.53 -2.31
C THR A 95 4.70 -3.81 -1.33
N ALA A 96 5.41 -4.54 -0.48
CA ALA A 96 6.40 -3.95 0.42
C ALA A 96 7.54 -3.27 -0.34
N MET A 97 8.02 -3.87 -1.44
CA MET A 97 9.05 -3.26 -2.29
C MET A 97 8.56 -1.96 -2.93
N PHE A 98 7.37 -1.94 -3.54
CA PHE A 98 6.78 -0.73 -4.10
C PHE A 98 6.47 0.33 -3.04
N ALA A 99 6.03 -0.09 -1.85
CA ALA A 99 5.79 0.82 -0.72
C ALA A 99 7.09 1.49 -0.26
N VAL A 100 8.21 0.75 -0.19
CA VAL A 100 9.53 1.30 0.14
C VAL A 100 10.02 2.23 -0.96
N GLU A 101 9.88 1.85 -2.22
CA GLU A 101 10.24 2.70 -3.36
C GLU A 101 9.46 4.02 -3.33
N GLY A 102 8.14 3.95 -3.19
CA GLY A 102 7.30 5.14 -3.07
C GLY A 102 7.65 6.01 -1.86
N PHE A 103 7.99 5.39 -0.73
CA PHE A 103 8.45 6.12 0.46
C PHE A 103 9.77 6.87 0.19
N LEU A 104 10.75 6.22 -0.45
CA LEU A 104 12.02 6.85 -0.79
C LEU A 104 11.84 7.99 -1.81
N MET A 105 10.99 7.79 -2.82
CA MET A 105 10.62 8.84 -3.77
C MET A 105 9.98 10.05 -3.06
N ALA A 106 9.06 9.80 -2.12
CA ALA A 106 8.42 10.84 -1.35
C ALA A 106 9.40 11.58 -0.43
N LEU A 107 10.39 10.88 0.14
CA LEU A 107 11.48 11.52 0.91
C LEU A 107 12.31 12.45 0.04
N PHE A 108 12.70 12.00 -1.14
CA PHE A 108 13.48 12.79 -2.09
C PHE A 108 12.71 14.01 -2.59
N GLU A 109 11.43 13.84 -2.91
CA GLU A 109 10.56 14.94 -3.34
C GLU A 109 10.31 15.93 -2.19
N ARG A 110 10.17 15.47 -0.96
CA ARG A 110 9.97 16.32 0.21
C ARG A 110 11.06 17.38 0.36
N GLU A 111 12.32 17.01 0.11
CA GLU A 111 13.45 17.94 0.19
C GLU A 111 13.35 19.07 -0.85
N LYS A 112 12.78 18.77 -2.02
CA LYS A 112 12.60 19.75 -3.11
C LYS A 112 11.31 20.55 -3.00
N ASN A 113 10.29 20.00 -2.34
CA ASN A 113 8.95 20.56 -2.24
C ASN A 113 8.69 21.24 -0.87
N ASN A 114 9.57 22.14 -0.45
CA ASN A 114 9.44 22.92 0.79
C ASN A 114 9.13 22.07 2.04
N GLY A 115 9.58 20.83 2.08
CA GLY A 115 9.41 19.94 3.21
C GLY A 115 8.01 19.32 3.34
N LYS A 116 7.16 19.38 2.33
CA LYS A 116 5.82 18.75 2.38
C LYS A 116 5.89 17.24 2.27
N GLY A 117 5.22 16.55 3.19
CA GLY A 117 4.98 15.12 3.11
C GLY A 117 3.92 14.75 2.07
N GLN A 118 3.82 13.46 1.78
CA GLN A 118 2.90 12.90 0.78
C GLN A 118 2.23 11.63 1.30
N ILE A 119 1.19 11.21 0.61
CA ILE A 119 0.56 9.91 0.79
C ILE A 119 1.07 8.99 -0.31
N VAL A 120 1.51 7.79 0.07
CA VAL A 120 1.85 6.70 -0.83
C VAL A 120 0.79 5.62 -0.65
N ASP A 121 0.05 5.33 -1.70
CA ASP A 121 -0.96 4.26 -1.73
C ASP A 121 -0.36 3.05 -2.45
N ALA A 122 -0.23 1.92 -1.76
CA ALA A 122 0.35 0.70 -2.28
C ALA A 122 -0.67 -0.45 -2.22
N ALA A 123 -1.16 -0.87 -3.37
CA ALA A 123 -2.16 -1.93 -3.47
C ALA A 123 -1.53 -3.28 -3.85
N ILE A 124 -1.89 -4.34 -3.13
CA ILE A 124 -1.38 -5.70 -3.42
C ILE A 124 -1.78 -6.14 -4.83
N THR A 125 -3.00 -5.85 -5.24
CA THR A 125 -3.50 -6.21 -6.57
C THR A 125 -2.70 -5.53 -7.68
N GLU A 126 -2.42 -4.23 -7.54
CA GLU A 126 -1.65 -3.46 -8.53
C GLU A 126 -0.18 -3.90 -8.56
N SER A 127 0.40 -4.17 -7.39
CA SER A 127 1.76 -4.69 -7.29
C SER A 127 1.91 -6.04 -7.97
N CYS A 128 0.93 -6.92 -7.84
CA CYS A 128 0.90 -8.19 -8.56
C CYS A 128 0.69 -7.99 -10.07
N PHE A 129 -0.23 -7.10 -10.44
CA PHE A 129 -0.53 -6.80 -11.83
C PHE A 129 0.68 -6.25 -12.58
N SER A 130 1.50 -5.41 -11.94
CA SER A 130 2.71 -4.83 -12.55
C SER A 130 3.74 -5.88 -12.97
N MET A 131 3.66 -7.11 -12.44
CA MET A 131 4.57 -8.21 -12.79
C MET A 131 4.13 -8.99 -14.05
N LEU A 132 3.00 -8.67 -14.65
CA LEU A 132 2.50 -9.39 -15.83
C LEU A 132 3.23 -9.00 -17.12
N GLU A 133 4.00 -7.92 -17.09
CA GLU A 133 4.74 -7.41 -18.26
C GLU A 133 3.85 -7.30 -19.51
N SER A 134 4.20 -7.99 -20.60
CA SER A 134 3.46 -8.01 -21.86
C SER A 134 2.33 -9.05 -21.91
N THR A 135 2.15 -9.87 -20.88
CA THR A 135 1.21 -11.02 -20.88
C THR A 135 -0.24 -10.62 -21.22
N LEU A 136 -0.63 -9.37 -21.04
CA LEU A 136 -1.97 -8.88 -21.40
C LEU A 136 -2.09 -8.38 -22.84
N THR A 137 -0.97 -8.15 -23.50
CA THR A 137 -0.92 -7.58 -24.85
C THR A 137 -0.55 -8.63 -25.91
N GLU A 138 -0.17 -9.81 -25.48
CA GLU A 138 0.11 -10.99 -26.30
C GLU A 138 -1.10 -11.95 -26.37
#